data_8cd58c2fa70bde9c8bc3303e71c02741
#
_entry.id   8cd58c2fa70bde9c8bc3303e71c02741
#
_cell.length_a   1.000
_cell.length_b   1.000
_cell.length_c   1.000
_cell.angle_alpha   90.00
_cell.angle_beta   90.00
_cell.angle_gamma   90.00
#
_symmetry.space_group_name_H-M   'P 1'
#
loop_
_entity.id
_entity.type
_entity.pdbx_description
1 polymer ?
#
loop_
_entity_poly.entity_id
_entity_poly.type
_entity_poly.pdbx_seq_one_letter_code
_entity_poly.pdbx_strand_id
1 'polypeptide(L)'
;MTLSIGDDNVNFLHGALAALVIILLDKLCSYVSMKFKPVKKVLEGHPTFIVYQGKLNQEKMRALNYSVDDLCHHLREQGIGSLSEVEFAVLETDGQLSVIESQKSQVDMPESLINDGEINYEILQTMNRDEAWLKKQLHQHGVKLSLIHI
;
A
#
# COMPACT_ATOMS: atom_id res chain seq x y z
N MET A 1 54.46 16.41 16.56
CA MET A 1 53.45 15.60 15.85
C MET A 1 52.29 16.52 15.57
N THR A 2 52.36 17.22 14.40
CA THR A 2 51.33 18.19 14.00
C THR A 2 50.20 17.43 13.31
N LEU A 3 49.08 17.32 13.98
CA LEU A 3 47.81 16.91 13.34
C LEU A 3 47.49 17.98 12.28
N SER A 4 47.68 17.65 11.02
CA SER A 4 47.18 18.42 9.89
C SER A 4 45.65 18.42 10.01
N ILE A 5 45.09 19.53 10.43
CA ILE A 5 43.65 19.80 10.35
C ILE A 5 43.35 19.83 8.85
N GLY A 6 42.74 18.76 8.35
CA GLY A 6 42.32 18.67 6.96
C GLY A 6 41.46 19.87 6.61
N ASP A 7 41.67 20.38 5.43
CA ASP A 7 41.03 21.56 4.85
C ASP A 7 39.52 21.50 5.04
N ASP A 8 38.96 22.26 5.97
CA ASP A 8 37.54 22.29 6.30
C ASP A 8 36.63 22.55 5.05
N ASN A 9 37.21 23.28 4.07
CA ASN A 9 36.56 23.53 2.79
C ASN A 9 36.39 22.27 1.94
N VAL A 10 37.33 21.32 2.00
CA VAL A 10 37.25 20.04 1.25
C VAL A 10 36.17 19.17 1.85
N ASN A 11 36.04 19.13 3.17
CA ASN A 11 35.00 18.40 3.86
C ASN A 11 33.62 18.97 3.56
N PHE A 12 33.47 20.30 3.54
CA PHE A 12 32.23 20.98 3.20
C PHE A 12 31.83 20.73 1.73
N LEU A 13 32.75 20.82 0.78
CA LEU A 13 32.48 20.54 -0.63
C LEU A 13 32.05 19.08 -0.88
N HIS A 14 32.67 18.12 -0.22
CA HIS A 14 32.26 16.72 -0.32
C HIS A 14 30.86 16.50 0.27
N GLY A 15 30.57 17.12 1.41
CA GLY A 15 29.24 17.08 2.01
C GLY A 15 28.17 17.71 1.12
N ALA A 16 28.46 18.87 0.55
CA ALA A 16 27.55 19.56 -0.37
C ALA A 16 27.33 18.76 -1.66
N LEU A 17 28.40 18.15 -2.21
CA LEU A 17 28.27 17.26 -3.38
C LEU A 17 27.44 16.04 -3.09
N ALA A 18 27.66 15.39 -1.95
CA ALA A 18 26.86 14.24 -1.53
C ALA A 18 25.37 14.59 -1.37
N ALA A 19 25.07 15.72 -0.73
CA ALA A 19 23.72 16.22 -0.59
C ALA A 19 23.05 16.50 -1.96
N LEU A 20 23.79 17.12 -2.88
CA LEU A 20 23.30 17.38 -4.23
C LEU A 20 22.96 16.09 -4.97
N VAL A 21 23.84 15.09 -4.89
CA VAL A 21 23.60 13.77 -5.53
C VAL A 21 22.36 13.12 -4.96
N ILE A 22 22.17 13.14 -3.64
CA ILE A 22 20.98 12.58 -3.00
C ILE A 22 19.70 13.28 -3.50
N ILE A 23 19.72 14.62 -3.54
CA ILE A 23 18.56 15.41 -4.03
C ILE A 23 18.26 15.09 -5.50
N LEU A 24 19.29 14.95 -6.35
CA LEU A 24 19.10 14.60 -7.75
C LEU A 24 18.52 13.19 -7.92
N LEU A 25 19.00 12.23 -7.14
CA LEU A 25 18.47 10.86 -7.15
C LEU A 25 17.01 10.82 -6.66
N ASP A 26 16.67 11.53 -5.60
CA ASP A 26 15.30 11.64 -5.11
C ASP A 26 14.36 12.21 -6.18
N LYS A 27 14.75 13.32 -6.82
CA LYS A 27 13.99 13.93 -7.93
C LYS A 27 13.85 12.98 -9.12
N LEU A 28 14.90 12.25 -9.46
CA LEU A 28 14.88 11.28 -10.54
C LEU A 28 13.92 10.12 -10.21
N CYS A 29 14.00 9.55 -9.02
CA CYS A 29 13.08 8.49 -8.56
C CYS A 29 11.63 8.97 -8.55
N SER A 30 11.36 10.17 -8.02
CA SER A 30 10.04 10.77 -8.02
C SER A 30 9.50 10.96 -9.45
N TYR A 31 10.31 11.48 -10.36
CA TYR A 31 9.92 11.66 -11.75
C TYR A 31 9.62 10.34 -12.46
N VAL A 32 10.46 9.32 -12.26
CA VAL A 32 10.25 7.97 -12.80
C VAL A 32 8.98 7.34 -12.24
N SER A 33 8.75 7.43 -10.92
CA SER A 33 7.54 6.92 -10.26
C SER A 33 6.26 7.57 -10.78
N MET A 34 6.30 8.88 -11.06
CA MET A 34 5.13 9.58 -11.62
C MET A 34 4.83 9.17 -13.07
N LYS A 35 5.88 8.91 -13.87
CA LYS A 35 5.72 8.62 -15.30
C LYS A 35 5.43 7.14 -15.60
N PHE A 36 5.89 6.23 -14.74
CA PHE A 36 5.78 4.78 -14.93
C PHE A 36 5.01 4.15 -13.76
N LYS A 37 3.69 3.99 -13.92
CA LYS A 37 2.80 3.35 -12.92
C LYS A 37 3.33 2.01 -12.38
N PRO A 38 3.88 1.07 -13.21
CA PRO A 38 4.42 -0.19 -12.67
C PRO A 38 5.61 0.01 -11.75
N VAL A 39 6.44 1.04 -12.01
CA VAL A 39 7.59 1.38 -11.13
C VAL A 39 7.11 1.92 -9.79
N LYS A 40 6.08 2.76 -9.79
CA LYS A 40 5.42 3.24 -8.57
C LYS A 40 4.94 2.08 -7.71
N LYS A 41 4.22 1.12 -8.30
CA LYS A 41 3.70 -0.07 -7.60
C LYS A 41 4.79 -0.95 -6.98
N VAL A 42 5.96 -1.04 -7.63
CA VAL A 42 7.11 -1.80 -7.12
C VAL A 42 7.83 -1.06 -5.99
N LEU A 43 7.97 0.27 -6.10
CA LEU A 43 8.70 1.09 -5.12
C LEU A 43 7.87 1.39 -3.86
N GLU A 44 6.59 1.66 -4.01
CA GLU A 44 5.70 2.05 -2.91
C GLU A 44 4.95 0.87 -2.30
N GLY A 45 4.94 -0.29 -2.98
CA GLY A 45 4.13 -1.44 -2.59
C GLY A 45 2.64 -1.21 -2.84
N HIS A 46 1.81 -2.03 -2.26
CA HIS A 46 0.35 -1.90 -2.28
C HIS A 46 -0.22 -2.41 -0.95
N PRO A 47 -1.31 -1.80 -0.46
CA PRO A 47 -2.01 -2.30 0.71
C PRO A 47 -2.43 -3.76 0.48
N THR A 48 -2.32 -4.59 1.51
CA THR A 48 -2.58 -6.02 1.37
C THR A 48 -3.57 -6.49 2.44
N PHE A 49 -4.66 -7.12 2.02
CA PHE A 49 -5.60 -7.75 2.94
C PHE A 49 -4.96 -8.96 3.62
N ILE A 50 -4.78 -8.88 4.93
CA ILE A 50 -4.34 -10.00 5.78
C ILE A 50 -5.50 -10.66 6.52
N VAL A 51 -6.62 -9.93 6.72
CA VAL A 51 -7.91 -10.48 7.14
C VAL A 51 -8.97 -10.04 6.14
N TYR A 52 -9.77 -10.99 5.68
CA TYR A 52 -10.87 -10.74 4.76
C TYR A 52 -12.12 -11.50 5.23
N GLN A 53 -13.21 -10.78 5.50
CA GLN A 53 -14.46 -11.33 6.06
C GLN A 53 -14.19 -12.23 7.27
N GLY A 54 -13.42 -11.76 8.24
CA GLY A 54 -13.06 -12.48 9.46
C GLY A 54 -12.09 -13.66 9.26
N LYS A 55 -11.56 -13.87 8.04
CA LYS A 55 -10.64 -14.97 7.72
C LYS A 55 -9.23 -14.48 7.47
N LEU A 56 -8.26 -15.14 8.10
CA LEU A 56 -6.83 -14.87 7.90
C LEU A 56 -6.36 -15.36 6.54
N ASN A 57 -5.64 -14.50 5.82
CA ASN A 57 -4.90 -14.86 4.63
C ASN A 57 -3.44 -15.20 4.99
N GLN A 58 -3.22 -16.46 5.40
CA GLN A 58 -1.91 -16.93 5.83
C GLN A 58 -0.84 -16.87 4.73
N GLU A 59 -1.22 -17.02 3.48
CA GLU A 59 -0.32 -16.97 2.33
C GLU A 59 0.27 -15.55 2.18
N LYS A 60 -0.59 -14.54 2.19
CA LYS A 60 -0.16 -13.14 2.12
C LYS A 60 0.65 -12.73 3.35
N MET A 61 0.26 -13.17 4.54
CA MET A 61 1.03 -12.92 5.77
C MET A 61 2.45 -13.49 5.66
N ARG A 62 2.61 -14.72 5.16
CA ARG A 62 3.94 -15.32 4.93
C ARG A 62 4.76 -14.55 3.90
N ALA A 63 4.15 -14.15 2.78
CA ALA A 63 4.82 -13.38 1.73
C ALA A 63 5.36 -12.04 2.23
N LEU A 64 4.66 -11.43 3.20
CA LEU A 64 5.04 -10.16 3.82
C LEU A 64 5.92 -10.33 5.08
N ASN A 65 6.28 -11.57 5.46
CA ASN A 65 6.93 -11.88 6.74
C ASN A 65 6.17 -11.29 7.95
N TYR A 66 4.85 -11.25 7.88
CA TYR A 66 3.98 -10.72 8.92
C TYR A 66 3.41 -11.87 9.73
N SER A 67 3.70 -11.91 11.03
CA SER A 67 3.30 -13.00 11.91
C SER A 67 1.90 -12.78 12.51
N VAL A 68 1.32 -13.84 13.08
CA VAL A 68 0.08 -13.75 13.85
C VAL A 68 0.29 -12.92 15.13
N ASP A 69 1.49 -12.99 15.71
CA ASP A 69 1.83 -12.19 16.89
C ASP A 69 1.87 -10.69 16.57
N ASP A 70 2.41 -10.31 15.41
CA ASP A 70 2.39 -8.93 14.92
C ASP A 70 0.96 -8.44 14.72
N LEU A 71 0.11 -9.29 14.10
CA LEU A 71 -1.31 -8.99 13.94
C LEU A 71 -1.99 -8.75 15.30
N CYS A 72 -1.81 -9.67 16.24
CA CYS A 72 -2.40 -9.54 17.57
C CYS A 72 -1.88 -8.32 18.33
N HIS A 73 -0.61 -7.95 18.11
CA HIS A 73 -0.04 -6.73 18.69
C HIS A 73 -0.75 -5.49 18.16
N HIS A 74 -0.82 -5.33 16.84
CA HIS A 74 -1.49 -4.16 16.24
C HIS A 74 -3.00 -4.09 16.55
N LEU A 75 -3.68 -5.24 16.65
CA LEU A 75 -5.09 -5.26 17.08
C LEU A 75 -5.25 -4.71 18.50
N ARG A 76 -4.37 -5.12 19.44
CA ARG A 76 -4.39 -4.60 20.82
C ARG A 76 -4.08 -3.12 20.89
N GLU A 77 -3.18 -2.60 20.07
CA GLU A 77 -2.88 -1.16 19.99
C GLU A 77 -4.13 -0.36 19.59
N GLN A 78 -5.01 -0.95 18.76
CA GLN A 78 -6.27 -0.35 18.33
C GLN A 78 -7.44 -0.65 19.29
N GLY A 79 -7.18 -1.35 20.42
CA GLY A 79 -8.20 -1.69 21.41
C GLY A 79 -9.08 -2.88 21.03
N ILE A 80 -8.71 -3.64 19.99
CA ILE A 80 -9.46 -4.80 19.51
C ILE A 80 -8.94 -6.05 20.25
N GLY A 81 -9.83 -6.71 21.00
CA GLY A 81 -9.46 -7.84 21.86
C GLY A 81 -9.46 -9.19 21.16
N SER A 82 -10.20 -9.32 20.05
CA SER A 82 -10.38 -10.58 19.37
C SER A 82 -10.38 -10.45 17.85
N LEU A 83 -9.76 -11.40 17.17
CA LEU A 83 -9.81 -11.50 15.72
C LEU A 83 -11.25 -11.70 15.19
N SER A 84 -12.14 -12.26 15.99
CA SER A 84 -13.56 -12.42 15.63
C SER A 84 -14.33 -11.10 15.50
N GLU A 85 -13.78 -10.01 16.01
CA GLU A 85 -14.33 -8.66 15.89
C GLU A 85 -13.90 -7.96 14.59
N VAL A 86 -12.94 -8.56 13.85
CA VAL A 86 -12.34 -8.00 12.65
C VAL A 86 -13.01 -8.54 11.41
N GLU A 87 -13.64 -7.68 10.62
CA GLU A 87 -14.17 -8.02 9.30
C GLU A 87 -13.08 -7.93 8.23
N PHE A 88 -12.34 -6.81 8.22
CA PHE A 88 -11.21 -6.61 7.33
C PHE A 88 -10.00 -6.08 8.09
N ALA A 89 -8.80 -6.55 7.74
CA ALA A 89 -7.56 -5.94 8.17
C ALA A 89 -6.61 -5.83 6.97
N VAL A 90 -6.16 -4.60 6.72
CA VAL A 90 -5.28 -4.24 5.62
C VAL A 90 -3.94 -3.80 6.20
N LEU A 91 -2.86 -4.45 5.76
CA LEU A 91 -1.51 -3.99 6.05
C LEU A 91 -1.15 -2.94 5.00
N GLU A 92 -1.00 -1.70 5.45
CA GLU A 92 -0.65 -0.56 4.61
C GLU A 92 0.83 -0.59 4.20
N THR A 93 1.19 0.21 3.21
CA THR A 93 2.56 0.26 2.68
C THR A 93 3.58 0.85 3.65
N ASP A 94 3.11 1.61 4.64
CA ASP A 94 3.92 2.16 5.74
C ASP A 94 4.08 1.19 6.92
N GLY A 95 3.48 0.00 6.84
CA GLY A 95 3.51 -1.04 7.88
C GLY A 95 2.42 -0.89 8.94
N GLN A 96 1.54 0.11 8.84
CA GLN A 96 0.40 0.24 9.74
C GLN A 96 -0.70 -0.76 9.39
N LEU A 97 -1.50 -1.13 10.38
CA LEU A 97 -2.65 -2.00 10.21
C LEU A 97 -3.94 -1.18 10.24
N SER A 98 -4.65 -1.12 9.12
CA SER A 98 -6.00 -0.56 9.05
C SER A 98 -7.02 -1.65 9.35
N VAL A 99 -7.89 -1.46 10.34
CA VAL A 99 -8.87 -2.48 10.76
C VAL A 99 -10.28 -1.96 10.66
N ILE A 100 -11.17 -2.80 10.12
CA ILE A 100 -12.62 -2.58 10.08
C ILE A 100 -13.29 -3.69 10.89
N GLU A 101 -13.98 -3.26 11.95
CA GLU A 101 -14.67 -4.16 12.85
C GLU A 101 -15.98 -4.67 12.23
N SER A 102 -16.31 -5.93 12.49
CA SER A 102 -17.49 -6.64 11.99
C SER A 102 -18.82 -5.95 12.34
N GLN A 103 -18.91 -5.34 13.52
CA GLN A 103 -20.13 -4.64 13.96
C GLN A 103 -20.35 -3.28 13.29
N LYS A 104 -19.31 -2.72 12.66
CA LYS A 104 -19.35 -1.40 12.01
C LYS A 104 -19.41 -1.50 10.49
N SER A 105 -19.21 -2.69 9.92
CA SER A 105 -19.12 -2.84 8.48
C SER A 105 -20.51 -2.97 7.84
N GLN A 106 -21.01 -1.89 7.26
CA GLN A 106 -22.00 -1.93 6.16
C GLN A 106 -21.29 -1.91 4.79
N VAL A 107 -20.00 -2.14 4.75
CA VAL A 107 -19.15 -2.02 3.56
C VAL A 107 -18.77 -3.41 3.11
N ASP A 108 -19.21 -3.79 1.90
CA ASP A 108 -18.84 -5.07 1.29
C ASP A 108 -17.33 -5.18 1.03
N MET A 109 -16.68 -4.03 0.80
CA MET A 109 -15.24 -3.94 0.57
C MET A 109 -14.71 -2.52 0.79
N PRO A 110 -13.66 -2.33 1.63
CA PRO A 110 -13.11 -1.01 1.93
C PRO A 110 -12.11 -0.49 0.87
N GLU A 111 -11.92 -1.18 -0.24
CA GLU A 111 -10.92 -0.83 -1.25
C GLU A 111 -11.56 -0.55 -2.62
N SER A 112 -10.90 0.31 -3.41
CA SER A 112 -11.42 0.71 -4.71
C SER A 112 -11.28 -0.40 -5.74
N LEU A 113 -12.40 -0.76 -6.39
CA LEU A 113 -12.42 -1.67 -7.54
C LEU A 113 -11.77 -1.07 -8.79
N ILE A 114 -11.73 0.27 -8.85
CA ILE A 114 -11.11 1.03 -9.94
C ILE A 114 -10.25 2.12 -9.31
N ASN A 115 -8.99 2.17 -9.71
CA ASN A 115 -8.05 3.20 -9.27
C ASN A 115 -7.39 3.84 -10.48
N ASP A 116 -7.46 5.17 -10.60
CA ASP A 116 -6.94 5.94 -11.74
C ASP A 116 -7.41 5.43 -13.12
N GLY A 117 -8.64 4.91 -13.19
CA GLY A 117 -9.22 4.34 -14.42
C GLY A 117 -8.75 2.91 -14.73
N GLU A 118 -7.96 2.27 -13.88
CA GLU A 118 -7.54 0.88 -14.01
C GLU A 118 -8.32 -0.02 -13.06
N ILE A 119 -8.72 -1.21 -13.55
CA ILE A 119 -9.44 -2.19 -12.76
C ILE A 119 -8.47 -2.93 -11.83
N ASN A 120 -8.83 -3.02 -10.55
CA ASN A 120 -8.12 -3.85 -9.59
C ASN A 120 -8.63 -5.30 -9.66
N TYR A 121 -8.01 -6.11 -10.52
CA TYR A 121 -8.40 -7.50 -10.71
C TYR A 121 -8.18 -8.36 -9.46
N GLU A 122 -7.21 -8.03 -8.62
CA GLU A 122 -6.95 -8.75 -7.37
C GLU A 122 -8.15 -8.66 -6.43
N ILE A 123 -8.71 -7.45 -6.33
CA ILE A 123 -9.90 -7.20 -5.53
C ILE A 123 -11.13 -7.90 -6.11
N LEU A 124 -11.33 -7.85 -7.43
CA LEU A 124 -12.42 -8.56 -8.09
C LEU A 124 -12.35 -10.07 -7.82
N GLN A 125 -11.17 -10.67 -7.91
CA GLN A 125 -10.96 -12.08 -7.59
C GLN A 125 -11.27 -12.40 -6.13
N THR A 126 -10.82 -11.54 -5.22
CA THR A 126 -11.09 -11.69 -3.78
C THR A 126 -12.59 -11.67 -3.47
N MET A 127 -13.36 -10.85 -4.20
CA MET A 127 -14.83 -10.80 -4.12
C MET A 127 -15.53 -11.95 -4.87
N ASN A 128 -14.80 -12.85 -5.53
CA ASN A 128 -15.36 -13.83 -6.47
C ASN A 128 -16.25 -13.17 -7.54
N ARG A 129 -15.83 -12.03 -8.06
CA ARG A 129 -16.52 -11.30 -9.12
C ARG A 129 -15.62 -11.17 -10.35
N ASP A 130 -16.26 -10.99 -11.49
CA ASP A 130 -15.59 -10.80 -12.78
C ASP A 130 -15.77 -9.37 -13.32
N GLU A 131 -15.05 -9.06 -14.37
CA GLU A 131 -15.13 -7.79 -15.06
C GLU A 131 -16.52 -7.51 -15.64
N ALA A 132 -17.24 -8.56 -16.06
CA ALA A 132 -18.60 -8.42 -16.58
C ALA A 132 -19.56 -7.95 -15.50
N TRP A 133 -19.42 -8.47 -14.28
CA TRP A 133 -20.17 -7.98 -13.12
C TRP A 133 -19.85 -6.52 -12.82
N LEU A 134 -18.56 -6.13 -12.83
CA LEU A 134 -18.15 -4.75 -12.59
C LEU A 134 -18.72 -3.79 -13.63
N LYS A 135 -18.62 -4.12 -14.92
CA LYS A 135 -19.21 -3.33 -16.02
C LYS A 135 -20.72 -3.13 -15.84
N LYS A 136 -21.43 -4.18 -15.41
CA LYS A 136 -22.87 -4.10 -15.15
C LYS A 136 -23.18 -3.14 -13.99
N GLN A 137 -22.41 -3.18 -12.90
CA GLN A 137 -22.56 -2.27 -11.77
C GLN A 137 -22.31 -0.81 -12.18
N LEU A 138 -21.22 -0.56 -12.89
CA LEU A 138 -20.89 0.78 -13.39
C LEU A 138 -21.99 1.37 -14.29
N HIS A 139 -22.54 0.54 -15.18
CA HIS A 139 -23.64 0.95 -16.05
C HIS A 139 -24.91 1.28 -15.24
N GLN A 140 -25.23 0.49 -14.21
CA GLN A 140 -26.37 0.76 -13.32
C GLN A 140 -26.22 2.07 -12.54
N HIS A 141 -25.00 2.44 -12.17
CA HIS A 141 -24.70 3.69 -11.47
C HIS A 141 -24.37 4.87 -12.41
N GLY A 142 -24.55 4.71 -13.73
CA GLY A 142 -24.38 5.79 -14.71
C GLY A 142 -22.93 6.21 -14.97
N VAL A 143 -21.96 5.39 -14.59
CA VAL A 143 -20.54 5.65 -14.82
C VAL A 143 -20.19 5.31 -16.26
N LYS A 144 -19.55 6.26 -16.97
CA LYS A 144 -19.12 6.04 -18.36
C LYS A 144 -17.89 5.16 -18.41
N LEU A 145 -17.98 4.01 -19.08
CA LEU A 145 -16.88 3.06 -19.29
C LEU A 145 -15.68 3.65 -20.04
N SER A 146 -15.88 4.74 -20.80
CA SER A 146 -14.81 5.43 -21.52
C SER A 146 -13.74 6.08 -20.60
N LEU A 147 -13.99 6.15 -19.31
CA LEU A 147 -13.07 6.69 -18.31
C LEU A 147 -12.19 5.57 -17.69
N ILE A 148 -12.45 4.32 -18.08
CA ILE A 148 -11.77 3.15 -17.53
C ILE A 148 -10.90 2.59 -18.64
N HIS A 149 -9.59 2.48 -18.38
CA HIS A 149 -8.65 1.81 -19.27
C HIS A 149 -8.82 0.30 -19.12
N ILE A 150 -9.50 -0.29 -20.09
CA ILE A 150 -9.73 -1.76 -20.19
C ILE A 150 -8.82 -2.32 -21.27
#